data_93ed992a22d7efa0f631c0726619935d
#
_entry.id   93ed992a22d7efa0f631c0726619935d
#
_cell.length_a   1.000
_cell.length_b   1.000
_cell.length_c   1.000
_cell.angle_alpha   90.00
_cell.angle_beta   90.00
_cell.angle_gamma   90.00
#
_symmetry.space_group_name_H-M   'P 1'
#
loop_
_entity.id
_entity.type
_entity.pdbx_description
1 polymer ?
#
loop_
_entity_poly.entity_id
_entity_poly.type
_entity_poly.pdbx_seq_one_letter_code
_entity_poly.pdbx_strand_id
1 'polypeptide(L)'
;SRGLVGSEMCIRDRVMGVARELSGYSDGEADLLRRAMGKKIQKEMKAQKQRFISGCVNNKLKNHEAENIFELLSKFADYGFNKSHAAAYALIAFQTAFLKTHFPIEFFAASMSLDINNTDKISIFQQELVRMNIKLIPPSINQSNSYFSREGEKISYALGAIKNVGIE
;
A
#
# COMPACT_ATOMS: atom_id res chain seq x y z
N SER A 1 18.91 4.94 -0.86
CA SER A 1 17.51 4.99 -0.42
C SER A 1 16.98 3.58 -0.09
N ARG A 2 17.34 3.05 1.08
CA ARG A 2 16.88 1.75 1.60
C ARG A 2 15.81 1.93 2.67
N GLY A 3 14.86 2.84 2.51
CA GLY A 3 14.10 3.29 3.67
C GLY A 3 12.65 3.14 3.51
N LEU A 4 11.87 2.32 3.18
CA LEU A 4 10.42 2.16 3.41
C LEU A 4 9.85 0.81 2.89
N VAL A 5 10.56 0.14 2.00
CA VAL A 5 10.26 -1.24 1.58
C VAL A 5 10.69 -2.25 2.66
N GLY A 6 11.43 -1.79 3.69
CA GLY A 6 12.08 -2.63 4.69
C GLY A 6 11.19 -3.25 5.77
N SER A 7 10.02 -2.72 6.08
CA SER A 7 9.30 -3.19 7.27
C SER A 7 8.48 -4.47 7.04
N GLU A 8 7.79 -4.61 5.93
CA GLU A 8 7.11 -5.87 5.59
C GLU A 8 8.12 -6.97 5.24
N MET A 9 9.20 -6.63 4.56
CA MET A 9 10.30 -7.53 4.27
C MET A 9 10.98 -7.99 5.56
N CYS A 10 11.27 -7.09 6.52
CA CYS A 10 11.84 -7.45 7.82
C CYS A 10 10.97 -8.38 8.67
N ILE A 11 9.64 -8.25 8.62
CA ILE A 11 8.73 -9.13 9.37
C ILE A 11 8.72 -10.52 8.72
N ARG A 12 8.63 -10.60 7.42
CA ARG A 12 8.67 -11.86 6.65
C ARG A 12 10.00 -12.57 6.81
N ASP A 13 11.11 -11.84 6.80
CA ASP A 13 12.46 -12.37 7.02
C ASP A 13 12.61 -12.91 8.45
N ARG A 14 12.01 -12.26 9.46
CA ARG A 14 11.98 -12.76 10.84
C ARG A 14 11.20 -14.07 10.96
N VAL A 15 10.04 -14.18 10.31
CA VAL A 15 9.27 -15.44 10.27
C VAL A 15 10.10 -16.56 9.67
N MET A 16 10.80 -16.30 8.56
CA MET A 16 11.72 -17.25 7.94
C MET A 16 12.89 -17.62 8.87
N GLY A 17 13.46 -16.61 9.56
CA GLY A 17 14.49 -16.80 10.56
C GLY A 17 14.04 -17.71 11.71
N VAL A 18 12.89 -17.45 12.31
CA VAL A 18 12.31 -18.27 13.38
C VAL A 18 12.05 -19.72 12.92
N ALA A 19 11.55 -19.91 11.70
CA ALA A 19 11.32 -21.25 11.15
C ALA A 19 12.62 -22.02 10.96
N ARG A 20 13.68 -21.36 10.50
CA ARG A 20 15.01 -22.00 10.35
C ARG A 20 15.63 -22.35 11.69
N GLU A 21 15.67 -21.40 12.61
CA GLU A 21 16.33 -21.56 13.92
C GLU A 21 15.62 -22.58 14.81
N LEU A 22 14.28 -22.50 14.90
CA LEU A 22 13.53 -23.33 15.85
C LEU A 22 13.09 -24.67 15.25
N SER A 23 12.81 -24.71 13.97
CA SER A 23 12.20 -25.88 13.33
C SER A 23 13.08 -26.53 12.25
N GLY A 24 14.30 -26.02 12.04
CA GLY A 24 15.23 -26.57 11.08
C GLY A 24 14.74 -26.52 9.63
N TYR A 25 14.04 -25.46 9.24
CA TYR A 25 13.65 -25.25 7.86
C TYR A 25 14.86 -24.90 6.98
N SER A 26 14.89 -25.42 5.77
CA SER A 26 15.72 -24.86 4.71
C SER A 26 15.19 -23.51 4.24
N ASP A 27 15.99 -22.73 3.51
CA ASP A 27 15.57 -21.45 2.96
C ASP A 27 14.33 -21.60 2.04
N GLY A 28 14.28 -22.67 1.24
CA GLY A 28 13.14 -22.95 0.38
C GLY A 28 11.87 -23.28 1.16
N GLU A 29 11.96 -24.10 2.22
CA GLU A 29 10.82 -24.41 3.09
C GLU A 29 10.33 -23.18 3.86
N ALA A 30 11.24 -22.33 4.34
CA ALA A 30 10.92 -21.08 5.01
C ALA A 30 10.20 -20.09 4.07
N ASP A 31 10.58 -20.05 2.78
CA ASP A 31 9.89 -19.25 1.77
C ASP A 31 8.48 -19.80 1.47
N LEU A 32 8.30 -21.11 1.44
CA LEU A 32 6.97 -21.72 1.31
C LEU A 32 6.05 -21.36 2.49
N LEU A 33 6.58 -21.40 3.73
CA LEU A 33 5.84 -20.95 4.92
C LEU A 33 5.45 -19.47 4.78
N ARG A 34 6.38 -18.61 4.39
CA ARG A 34 6.15 -17.19 4.16
C ARG A 34 5.04 -16.95 3.12
N ARG A 35 5.05 -17.71 2.02
CA ARG A 35 4.02 -17.62 0.96
C ARG A 35 2.65 -18.10 1.44
N ALA A 36 2.62 -19.23 2.17
CA ALA A 36 1.39 -19.78 2.74
C ALA A 36 0.73 -18.78 3.69
N MET A 37 1.52 -18.13 4.54
CA MET A 37 1.06 -17.07 5.44
C MET A 37 0.54 -15.84 4.65
N GLY A 38 1.27 -15.40 3.62
CA GLY A 38 0.88 -14.22 2.84
C GLY A 38 -0.40 -14.42 2.02
N LYS A 39 -0.62 -15.63 1.50
CA LYS A 39 -1.81 -15.96 0.68
C LYS A 39 -2.98 -16.49 1.48
N LYS A 40 -2.83 -16.71 2.79
CA LYS A 40 -3.87 -17.24 3.72
C LYS A 40 -4.50 -18.57 3.25
N ILE A 41 -3.72 -19.44 2.60
CA ILE A 41 -4.20 -20.72 2.09
C ILE A 41 -4.29 -21.71 3.25
N GLN A 42 -5.49 -21.95 3.76
CA GLN A 42 -5.71 -22.77 4.96
C GLN A 42 -5.12 -24.17 4.88
N LYS A 43 -5.19 -24.82 3.70
CA LYS A 43 -4.64 -26.17 3.49
C LYS A 43 -3.11 -26.18 3.65
N GLU A 44 -2.44 -25.20 3.05
CA GLU A 44 -0.98 -25.05 3.16
C GLU A 44 -0.58 -24.67 4.58
N MET A 45 -1.33 -23.81 5.25
CA MET A 45 -1.08 -23.41 6.64
C MET A 45 -1.17 -24.60 7.61
N LYS A 46 -2.13 -25.51 7.42
CA LYS A 46 -2.21 -26.74 8.22
C LYS A 46 -0.99 -27.66 8.02
N ALA A 47 -0.56 -27.85 6.78
CA ALA A 47 0.64 -28.63 6.47
C ALA A 47 1.91 -27.98 7.06
N GLN A 48 2.03 -26.68 6.96
CA GLN A 48 3.14 -25.92 7.53
C GLN A 48 3.15 -25.97 9.07
N LYS A 49 1.97 -25.93 9.72
CA LYS A 49 1.84 -26.09 11.18
C LYS A 49 2.42 -27.40 11.64
N GLN A 50 2.04 -28.51 11.00
CA GLN A 50 2.53 -29.84 11.34
C GLN A 50 4.05 -29.96 11.15
N ARG A 51 4.56 -29.47 10.01
CA ARG A 51 5.99 -29.49 9.71
C ARG A 51 6.80 -28.66 10.73
N PHE A 52 6.30 -27.45 11.08
CA PHE A 52 6.93 -26.57 12.05
C PHE A 52 7.01 -27.24 13.44
N ILE A 53 5.90 -27.74 13.95
CA ILE A 53 5.84 -28.38 15.26
C ILE A 53 6.77 -29.59 15.30
N SER A 54 6.74 -30.45 14.30
CA SER A 54 7.63 -31.62 14.23
C SER A 54 9.10 -31.22 14.25
N GLY A 55 9.47 -30.18 13.52
CA GLY A 55 10.84 -29.67 13.52
C GLY A 55 11.26 -29.10 14.87
N CYS A 56 10.40 -28.32 15.53
CA CYS A 56 10.66 -27.80 16.86
C CYS A 56 10.84 -28.90 17.92
N VAL A 57 10.01 -29.93 17.87
CA VAL A 57 10.11 -31.09 18.78
C VAL A 57 11.44 -31.83 18.57
N ASN A 58 11.84 -32.03 17.31
CA ASN A 58 13.15 -32.61 16.99
C ASN A 58 14.31 -31.78 17.54
N ASN A 59 14.14 -30.47 17.62
CA ASN A 59 15.08 -29.52 18.23
C ASN A 59 14.87 -29.33 19.74
N LYS A 60 14.23 -30.29 20.42
CA LYS A 60 14.04 -30.36 21.88
C LYS A 60 13.08 -29.33 22.47
N LEU A 61 12.26 -28.64 21.69
CA LEU A 61 11.15 -27.84 22.21
C LEU A 61 9.98 -28.74 22.59
N LYS A 62 9.20 -28.32 23.59
CA LYS A 62 7.96 -29.01 23.95
C LYS A 62 6.87 -28.73 22.93
N ASN A 63 6.00 -29.72 22.68
CA ASN A 63 4.94 -29.64 21.68
C ASN A 63 4.05 -28.38 21.86
N HIS A 64 3.61 -28.11 23.10
CA HIS A 64 2.75 -26.96 23.38
C HIS A 64 3.45 -25.60 23.16
N GLU A 65 4.77 -25.53 23.40
CA GLU A 65 5.56 -24.33 23.12
C GLU A 65 5.66 -24.08 21.61
N ALA A 66 5.90 -25.14 20.83
CA ALA A 66 5.94 -25.06 19.36
C ALA A 66 4.59 -24.64 18.77
N GLU A 67 3.49 -25.17 19.32
CA GLU A 67 2.13 -24.76 18.91
C GLU A 67 1.88 -23.28 19.19
N ASN A 68 2.20 -22.81 20.40
CA ASN A 68 2.05 -21.41 20.80
C ASN A 68 2.88 -20.48 19.90
N ILE A 69 4.13 -20.85 19.59
CA ILE A 69 4.98 -20.07 18.70
C ILE A 69 4.37 -20.02 17.30
N PHE A 70 3.91 -21.15 16.76
CA PHE A 70 3.28 -21.15 15.43
C PHE A 70 2.01 -20.32 15.38
N GLU A 71 1.19 -20.32 16.44
CA GLU A 71 0.01 -19.47 16.54
C GLU A 71 0.36 -17.99 16.61
N LEU A 72 1.41 -17.65 17.34
CA LEU A 72 1.94 -16.28 17.33
C LEU A 72 2.42 -15.86 15.94
N LEU A 73 3.19 -16.71 15.26
CA LEU A 73 3.63 -16.46 13.89
C LEU A 73 2.45 -16.28 12.93
N SER A 74 1.41 -17.11 13.05
CA SER A 74 0.19 -17.02 12.25
C SER A 74 -0.57 -15.74 12.51
N LYS A 75 -0.73 -15.34 13.77
CA LYS A 75 -1.33 -14.05 14.15
C LYS A 75 -0.51 -12.88 13.65
N PHE A 76 0.81 -12.97 13.72
CA PHE A 76 1.71 -11.94 13.17
C PHE A 76 1.60 -11.83 11.65
N ALA A 77 1.40 -12.94 10.93
CA ALA A 77 1.15 -12.95 9.49
C ALA A 77 -0.17 -12.29 9.10
N ASP A 78 -1.19 -12.42 9.97
CA ASP A 78 -2.49 -11.76 9.79
C ASP A 78 -2.46 -10.27 10.14
N TYR A 79 -1.67 -9.88 11.13
CA TYR A 79 -1.55 -8.52 11.66
C TYR A 79 -0.17 -7.89 11.45
N GLY A 80 0.64 -8.43 10.56
CA GLY A 80 2.00 -7.93 10.25
C GLY A 80 2.05 -6.50 9.73
N PHE A 81 1.03 -5.71 10.03
CA PHE A 81 0.98 -4.29 9.75
C PHE A 81 1.83 -3.56 10.78
N ASN A 82 2.94 -3.01 10.33
CA ASN A 82 3.79 -2.21 11.19
C ASN A 82 3.00 -1.00 11.72
N LYS A 83 2.79 -0.93 13.05
CA LYS A 83 2.05 0.17 13.70
C LYS A 83 2.64 1.53 13.35
N SER A 84 3.96 1.63 13.22
CA SER A 84 4.63 2.86 12.80
C SER A 84 4.28 3.25 11.36
N HIS A 85 4.16 2.27 10.46
CA HIS A 85 3.69 2.46 9.10
C HIS A 85 2.22 2.93 9.09
N ALA A 86 1.37 2.27 9.88
CA ALA A 86 -0.03 2.67 10.04
C ALA A 86 -0.18 4.12 10.52
N ALA A 87 0.61 4.54 11.50
CA ALA A 87 0.56 5.89 12.04
C ALA A 87 0.97 6.94 11.00
N ALA A 88 2.04 6.68 10.24
CA ALA A 88 2.48 7.57 9.16
C ALA A 88 1.43 7.70 8.05
N TYR A 89 0.86 6.57 7.60
CA TYR A 89 -0.19 6.59 6.58
C TYR A 89 -1.51 7.21 7.08
N ALA A 90 -1.86 7.01 8.35
CA ALA A 90 -3.02 7.66 8.94
C ALA A 90 -2.87 9.18 8.96
N LEU A 91 -1.67 9.69 9.24
CA LEU A 91 -1.39 11.13 9.16
C LEU A 91 -1.57 11.66 7.73
N ILE A 92 -1.00 10.97 6.72
CA ILE A 92 -1.15 11.37 5.32
C ILE A 92 -2.62 11.31 4.90
N ALA A 93 -3.34 10.25 5.28
CA ALA A 93 -4.77 10.11 4.99
C ALA A 93 -5.59 11.25 5.63
N PHE A 94 -5.27 11.62 6.86
CA PHE A 94 -5.90 12.78 7.52
C PHE A 94 -5.58 14.08 6.78
N GLN A 95 -4.32 14.32 6.44
CA GLN A 95 -3.91 15.54 5.72
C GLN A 95 -4.60 15.65 4.36
N THR A 96 -4.66 14.56 3.58
CA THR A 96 -5.34 14.55 2.28
C THR A 96 -6.84 14.76 2.42
N ALA A 97 -7.48 14.15 3.41
CA ALA A 97 -8.90 14.37 3.70
C ALA A 97 -9.17 15.82 4.14
N PHE A 98 -8.31 16.39 4.98
CA PHE A 98 -8.39 17.79 5.41
C PHE A 98 -8.27 18.74 4.22
N LEU A 99 -7.25 18.56 3.37
CA LEU A 99 -7.05 19.39 2.18
C LEU A 99 -8.23 19.26 1.20
N LYS A 100 -8.71 18.04 0.94
CA LYS A 100 -9.87 17.81 0.07
C LYS A 100 -11.14 18.50 0.61
N THR A 101 -11.30 18.58 1.94
CA THR A 101 -12.50 19.17 2.57
C THR A 101 -12.45 20.69 2.61
N HIS A 102 -11.29 21.26 2.97
CA HIS A 102 -11.18 22.69 3.22
C HIS A 102 -10.63 23.47 2.01
N PHE A 103 -9.89 22.82 1.13
CA PHE A 103 -9.26 23.40 -0.06
C PHE A 103 -9.46 22.50 -1.30
N PRO A 104 -10.72 22.16 -1.64
CA PRO A 104 -10.99 21.17 -2.68
C PRO A 104 -10.45 21.56 -4.05
N ILE A 105 -10.51 22.82 -4.41
CA ILE A 105 -10.08 23.29 -5.72
C ILE A 105 -8.58 23.10 -5.90
N GLU A 106 -7.78 23.53 -4.92
CA GLU A 106 -6.33 23.38 -4.90
C GLU A 106 -5.93 21.90 -4.82
N PHE A 107 -6.63 21.14 -3.98
CA PHE A 107 -6.38 19.70 -3.84
C PHE A 107 -6.57 18.96 -5.17
N PHE A 108 -7.67 19.22 -5.88
CA PHE A 108 -7.92 18.56 -7.16
C PHE A 108 -7.00 19.08 -8.27
N ALA A 109 -6.72 20.39 -8.33
CA ALA A 109 -5.80 20.92 -9.31
C ALA A 109 -4.39 20.31 -9.16
N ALA A 110 -3.90 20.19 -7.92
CA ALA A 110 -2.63 19.53 -7.64
C ALA A 110 -2.66 18.03 -7.96
N SER A 111 -3.70 17.31 -7.53
CA SER A 111 -3.84 15.86 -7.78
C SER A 111 -3.92 15.53 -9.27
N MET A 112 -4.71 16.29 -10.02
CA MET A 112 -4.83 16.13 -11.47
C MET A 112 -3.52 16.47 -12.19
N SER A 113 -2.76 17.44 -11.70
CA SER A 113 -1.45 17.81 -12.26
C SER A 113 -0.40 16.72 -12.03
N LEU A 114 -0.41 16.05 -10.86
CA LEU A 114 0.49 14.94 -10.56
C LEU A 114 0.18 13.70 -11.42
N ASP A 115 -1.07 13.46 -11.73
CA ASP A 115 -1.53 12.33 -12.55
C ASP A 115 -1.84 12.73 -14.01
N ILE A 116 -1.24 13.82 -14.52
CA ILE A 116 -1.57 14.47 -15.79
C ILE A 116 -1.55 13.50 -17.00
N ASN A 117 -0.68 12.50 -16.97
CA ASN A 117 -0.54 11.49 -18.02
C ASN A 117 -1.48 10.29 -17.85
N ASN A 118 -2.31 10.25 -16.79
CA ASN A 118 -3.21 9.14 -16.50
C ASN A 118 -4.67 9.56 -16.78
N THR A 119 -5.12 9.33 -17.99
CA THR A 119 -6.47 9.71 -18.43
C THR A 119 -7.59 9.07 -17.60
N ASP A 120 -7.39 7.84 -17.12
CA ASP A 120 -8.38 7.13 -16.32
C ASP A 120 -8.56 7.83 -14.96
N LYS A 121 -7.46 8.20 -14.31
CA LYS A 121 -7.51 8.98 -13.07
C LYS A 121 -8.11 10.36 -13.27
N ILE A 122 -7.74 11.05 -14.35
CA ILE A 122 -8.34 12.37 -14.69
C ILE A 122 -9.85 12.23 -14.82
N SER A 123 -10.36 11.18 -15.48
CA SER A 123 -11.80 10.93 -15.59
C SER A 123 -12.47 10.71 -14.22
N ILE A 124 -11.82 9.99 -13.30
CA ILE A 124 -12.30 9.80 -11.93
C ILE A 124 -12.36 11.14 -11.19
N PHE A 125 -11.31 11.95 -11.29
CA PHE A 125 -11.29 13.29 -10.68
C PHE A 125 -12.39 14.20 -11.25
N GLN A 126 -12.65 14.16 -12.56
CA GLN A 126 -13.76 14.90 -13.17
C GLN A 126 -15.11 14.52 -12.56
N GLN A 127 -15.36 13.22 -12.37
CA GLN A 127 -16.62 12.76 -11.75
C GLN A 127 -16.74 13.27 -10.30
N GLU A 128 -15.65 13.27 -9.54
CA GLU A 128 -15.64 13.82 -8.19
C GLU A 128 -15.88 15.34 -8.17
N LEU A 129 -15.27 16.10 -9.10
CA LEU A 129 -15.52 17.54 -9.24
C LEU A 129 -16.99 17.83 -9.49
N VAL A 130 -17.66 17.05 -10.36
CA VAL A 130 -19.09 17.17 -10.60
C VAL A 130 -19.91 16.93 -9.33
N ARG A 131 -19.57 15.89 -8.54
CA ARG A 131 -20.22 15.59 -7.27
C ARG A 131 -20.05 16.72 -6.25
N MET A 132 -18.91 17.40 -6.27
CA MET A 132 -18.61 18.52 -5.37
C MET A 132 -19.06 19.89 -5.93
N ASN A 133 -19.72 19.90 -7.08
CA ASN A 133 -20.20 21.12 -7.75
C ASN A 133 -19.06 22.09 -8.14
N ILE A 134 -17.86 21.55 -8.39
CA ILE A 134 -16.68 22.33 -8.84
C ILE A 134 -16.61 22.25 -10.36
N LYS A 135 -16.60 23.40 -11.00
CA LYS A 135 -16.55 23.48 -12.47
C LYS A 135 -15.13 23.31 -12.98
N LEU A 136 -14.95 22.40 -13.95
CA LEU A 136 -13.74 22.26 -14.73
C LEU A 136 -13.93 23.07 -16.04
N ILE A 137 -13.04 24.04 -16.28
CA ILE A 137 -13.07 24.91 -17.48
C ILE A 137 -12.38 24.16 -18.61
N PRO A 138 -12.96 24.08 -19.80
CA PRO A 138 -12.30 23.48 -20.97
C PRO A 138 -10.94 24.12 -21.28
N PRO A 139 -10.02 23.40 -21.92
CA PRO A 139 -8.71 23.94 -22.27
C PRO A 139 -8.82 25.10 -23.24
N SER A 140 -8.06 26.16 -22.98
CA SER A 140 -7.98 27.37 -23.81
C SER A 140 -6.53 27.80 -23.96
N ILE A 141 -6.08 28.01 -25.18
CA ILE A 141 -4.71 28.49 -25.46
C ILE A 141 -4.41 29.83 -24.78
N ASN A 142 -5.42 30.66 -24.61
CA ASN A 142 -5.24 32.02 -24.06
C ASN A 142 -5.31 32.06 -22.53
N GLN A 143 -5.83 31.00 -21.86
CA GLN A 143 -6.14 31.02 -20.42
C GLN A 143 -5.55 29.86 -19.66
N SER A 144 -5.40 28.68 -20.32
CA SER A 144 -4.92 27.48 -19.63
C SER A 144 -3.40 27.47 -19.52
N ASN A 145 -2.91 26.97 -18.39
CA ASN A 145 -1.51 26.70 -18.15
C ASN A 145 -1.13 25.27 -18.58
N SER A 146 0.16 24.95 -18.52
CA SER A 146 0.65 23.58 -18.76
C SER A 146 0.08 22.57 -17.77
N TYR A 147 -0.19 22.98 -16.53
CA TYR A 147 -0.76 22.19 -15.44
C TYR A 147 -2.17 22.67 -15.08
N PHE A 148 -2.95 21.81 -14.41
CA PHE A 148 -4.23 22.21 -13.84
C PHE A 148 -4.03 23.31 -12.81
N SER A 149 -4.85 24.35 -12.86
CA SER A 149 -4.70 25.50 -11.99
C SER A 149 -6.06 26.01 -11.49
N ARG A 150 -6.05 26.63 -10.31
CA ARG A 150 -7.22 27.31 -9.77
C ARG A 150 -7.48 28.58 -10.56
N GLU A 151 -8.75 28.80 -10.91
CA GLU A 151 -9.25 30.04 -11.51
C GLU A 151 -10.54 30.46 -10.79
N GLY A 152 -10.38 31.30 -9.75
CA GLY A 152 -11.48 31.61 -8.83
C GLY A 152 -11.99 30.37 -8.12
N GLU A 153 -13.29 30.09 -8.27
CA GLU A 153 -13.95 28.89 -7.70
C GLU A 153 -14.03 27.72 -8.72
N LYS A 154 -13.14 27.70 -9.70
CA LYS A 154 -13.11 26.72 -10.78
C LYS A 154 -11.68 26.19 -10.97
N ILE A 155 -11.55 25.11 -11.74
CA ILE A 155 -10.26 24.57 -12.16
C ILE A 155 -10.13 24.74 -13.67
N SER A 156 -9.02 25.31 -14.12
CA SER A 156 -8.67 25.41 -15.54
C SER A 156 -8.00 24.09 -16.00
N TYR A 157 -8.45 23.55 -17.12
CA TYR A 157 -7.89 22.33 -17.68
C TYR A 157 -6.48 22.58 -18.21
N ALA A 158 -5.55 21.68 -17.89
CA ALA A 158 -4.15 21.75 -18.26
C ALA A 158 -3.96 21.52 -19.77
N LEU A 159 -3.17 22.35 -20.46
CA LEU A 159 -2.79 22.07 -21.85
C LEU A 159 -1.93 20.82 -21.98
N GLY A 160 -1.06 20.56 -20.99
CA GLY A 160 -0.23 19.35 -20.94
C GLY A 160 -1.00 18.03 -20.75
N ALA A 161 -2.28 18.07 -20.35
CA ALA A 161 -3.13 16.89 -20.27
C ALA A 161 -3.77 16.52 -21.60
N ILE A 162 -3.62 17.35 -22.63
CA ILE A 162 -4.16 17.09 -23.97
C ILE A 162 -3.21 16.14 -24.68
N LYS A 163 -3.76 15.04 -25.23
CA LYS A 163 -2.98 14.06 -25.96
C LYS A 163 -2.20 14.72 -27.09
N ASN A 164 -0.91 14.41 -27.19
CA ASN A 164 0.04 14.97 -28.17
C ASN A 164 0.38 16.44 -28.01
N VAL A 165 0.06 17.06 -26.88
CA VAL A 165 0.58 18.38 -26.49
C VAL A 165 1.69 18.16 -25.45
N GLY A 166 2.91 18.58 -25.77
CA GLY A 166 4.06 18.49 -24.87
C GLY A 166 4.01 19.51 -23.74
N ILE A 167 4.75 19.25 -22.66
CA ILE A 167 4.94 20.17 -21.53
C ILE A 167 6.32 20.85 -21.62
N GLU A 168 7.01 20.73 -22.76
CA GLU A 168 8.29 21.40 -22.98
C GLU A 168 8.18 22.93 -23.14
#